data_27f22eae56705d008f574ef337ee03a0
#
_entry.id   27f22eae56705d008f574ef337ee03a0
#
_cell.length_a   1.000
_cell.length_b   1.000
_cell.length_c   1.000
_cell.angle_alpha   90.00
_cell.angle_beta   90.00
_cell.angle_gamma   90.00
#
_symmetry.space_group_name_H-M   'P 1'
#
loop_
_entity.id
_entity.type
_entity.pdbx_description
1 polymer ?
#
loop_
_entity_poly.entity_id
_entity_poly.type
_entity_poly.pdbx_seq_one_letter_code
_entity_poly.pdbx_strand_id
1 'polypeptide(L)'
;MMREIVLDTETTGFDPESGDRIVEIGCVELNNHMPTGETYHVYINPERMMPEEAFGVHGIGPDLLEPPRDPEPGQVLLRDKPVFAKVGQSFLDFVGDAKLVIHNAAFDMKFLNAELKWMNLPQLPWERAVDTLAIARKKFPGSPASLDALCRRFGIDNSNRTLHGALLDSEILAEVYLELIGGRQPDFALSNVAGAGGAGPAADDWRPQPRSTPLPSRITDEERAAHSQFVEKMGEDALWAKLS
;
A
#
# COMPACT_ATOMS: atom_id res chain seq x y z
N MET A 1 -3.57 13.72 11.12
CA MET A 1 -4.17 12.70 10.26
C MET A 1 -3.29 12.61 9.03
N MET A 2 -2.93 11.38 8.62
CA MET A 2 -2.07 11.18 7.46
C MET A 2 -2.97 10.80 6.28
N ARG A 3 -3.05 11.71 5.30
CA ARG A 3 -3.78 11.48 4.06
C ARG A 3 -2.81 10.90 3.02
N GLU A 4 -3.23 9.82 2.38
CA GLU A 4 -2.49 9.13 1.34
C GLU A 4 -3.41 8.87 0.15
N ILE A 5 -2.86 8.84 -1.04
CA ILE A 5 -3.58 8.47 -2.26
C ILE A 5 -2.88 7.25 -2.85
N VAL A 6 -3.59 6.15 -2.90
CA VAL A 6 -3.17 4.98 -3.69
C VAL A 6 -3.50 5.28 -5.14
N LEU A 7 -2.54 5.09 -6.02
CA LEU A 7 -2.65 5.51 -7.42
C LEU A 7 -2.05 4.46 -8.34
N ASP A 8 -2.70 4.30 -9.49
CA ASP A 8 -2.22 3.53 -10.62
C ASP A 8 -2.61 4.23 -11.93
N THR A 9 -1.87 3.97 -13.02
CA THR A 9 -2.14 4.54 -14.34
C THR A 9 -2.02 3.48 -15.43
N GLU A 10 -2.93 3.55 -16.43
CA GLU A 10 -2.76 2.83 -17.69
C GLU A 10 -2.26 3.77 -18.79
N THR A 11 -1.45 3.24 -19.68
CA THR A 11 -0.72 4.04 -20.67
C THR A 11 -0.69 3.36 -22.04
N THR A 12 -0.35 4.13 -23.07
CA THR A 12 -0.15 3.61 -24.43
C THR A 12 1.18 2.89 -24.65
N GLY A 13 2.02 2.81 -23.61
CA GLY A 13 3.34 2.17 -23.69
C GLY A 13 4.19 2.47 -22.48
N PHE A 14 5.52 2.44 -22.61
CA PHE A 14 6.45 2.42 -21.48
C PHE A 14 7.22 3.72 -21.26
N ASP A 15 7.18 4.66 -22.20
CA ASP A 15 8.05 5.82 -22.16
C ASP A 15 7.38 7.09 -22.70
N PRO A 16 7.03 8.06 -21.83
CA PRO A 16 6.46 9.33 -22.27
C PRO A 16 7.42 10.12 -23.17
N GLU A 17 8.75 9.95 -23.03
CA GLU A 17 9.71 10.63 -23.93
C GLU A 17 9.66 10.08 -25.37
N SER A 18 9.16 8.85 -25.55
CA SER A 18 8.89 8.25 -26.85
C SER A 18 7.51 8.60 -27.38
N GLY A 19 6.75 9.44 -26.66
CA GLY A 19 5.43 9.92 -27.04
C GLY A 19 4.29 9.06 -26.49
N ASP A 20 4.55 8.13 -25.57
CA ASP A 20 3.49 7.41 -24.88
C ASP A 20 2.73 8.31 -23.91
N ARG A 21 1.44 8.03 -23.74
CA ARG A 21 0.50 8.89 -23.03
C ARG A 21 -0.31 8.09 -22.01
N ILE A 22 -0.81 8.76 -20.98
CA ILE A 22 -1.75 8.19 -20.01
C ILE A 22 -3.14 8.05 -20.67
N VAL A 23 -3.81 6.92 -20.41
CA VAL A 23 -5.18 6.64 -20.89
C VAL A 23 -6.19 6.44 -19.75
N GLU A 24 -5.71 6.11 -18.55
CA GLU A 24 -6.54 5.99 -17.34
C GLU A 24 -5.75 6.43 -16.13
N ILE A 25 -6.41 7.09 -15.19
CA ILE A 25 -5.90 7.34 -13.83
C ILE A 25 -6.94 6.84 -12.85
N GLY A 26 -6.51 5.97 -11.93
CA GLY A 26 -7.29 5.49 -10.81
C GLY A 26 -6.64 5.89 -9.49
N CYS A 27 -7.42 6.46 -8.57
CA CYS A 27 -6.94 6.84 -7.25
C CYS A 27 -7.94 6.46 -6.18
N VAL A 28 -7.44 5.98 -5.03
CA VAL A 28 -8.21 5.70 -3.83
C VAL A 28 -7.64 6.51 -2.67
N GLU A 29 -8.48 7.26 -1.98
CA GLU A 29 -8.05 8.01 -0.81
C GLU A 29 -7.99 7.13 0.44
N LEU A 30 -6.87 7.24 1.17
CA LEU A 30 -6.71 6.64 2.49
C LEU A 30 -6.54 7.74 3.55
N ASN A 31 -7.06 7.47 4.74
CA ASN A 31 -6.78 8.25 5.94
C ASN A 31 -6.24 7.32 7.02
N ASN A 32 -4.99 7.55 7.45
CA ASN A 32 -4.29 6.62 8.36
C ASN A 32 -4.36 5.17 7.83
N HIS A 33 -4.03 4.98 6.56
CA HIS A 33 -3.98 3.71 5.82
C HIS A 33 -5.33 3.01 5.59
N MET A 34 -6.44 3.63 5.95
CA MET A 34 -7.78 3.06 5.76
C MET A 34 -8.54 3.81 4.66
N PRO A 35 -9.20 3.11 3.71
CA PRO A 35 -10.00 3.74 2.67
C PRO A 35 -11.07 4.65 3.26
N THR A 36 -11.22 5.86 2.68
CA THR A 36 -12.27 6.81 3.06
C THR A 36 -13.55 6.62 2.26
N GLY A 37 -13.46 5.93 1.11
CA GLY A 37 -14.51 5.82 0.11
C GLY A 37 -14.41 6.87 -1.01
N GLU A 38 -13.55 7.89 -0.84
CA GLU A 38 -13.31 8.87 -1.90
C GLU A 38 -12.36 8.33 -2.95
N THR A 39 -12.72 8.49 -4.22
CA THR A 39 -11.94 8.01 -5.37
C THR A 39 -11.85 9.08 -6.44
N TYR A 40 -10.80 9.02 -7.23
CA TYR A 40 -10.68 9.77 -8.47
C TYR A 40 -10.43 8.78 -9.61
N HIS A 41 -11.31 8.81 -10.61
CA HIS A 41 -11.22 7.90 -11.73
C HIS A 41 -11.53 8.65 -13.05
N VAL A 42 -10.62 8.55 -14.01
CA VAL A 42 -10.80 9.21 -15.30
C VAL A 42 -10.13 8.43 -16.42
N TYR A 43 -10.85 8.28 -17.52
CA TYR A 43 -10.31 7.86 -18.80
C TYR A 43 -9.91 9.08 -19.64
N ILE A 44 -8.79 8.97 -20.34
CA ILE A 44 -8.13 10.08 -21.02
C ILE A 44 -7.91 9.72 -22.48
N ASN A 45 -8.31 10.62 -23.37
CA ASN A 45 -7.93 10.51 -24.77
C ASN A 45 -6.44 10.86 -24.91
N PRO A 46 -5.59 9.90 -25.33
CA PRO A 46 -4.15 10.10 -25.43
C PRO A 46 -3.74 10.94 -26.65
N GLU A 47 -4.69 11.33 -27.52
CA GLU A 47 -4.45 12.05 -28.78
C GLU A 47 -3.49 11.29 -29.73
N ARG A 48 -3.45 9.96 -29.64
CA ARG A 48 -2.64 9.06 -30.47
C ARG A 48 -3.33 7.71 -30.63
N MET A 49 -2.84 6.90 -31.58
CA MET A 49 -3.30 5.53 -31.75
C MET A 49 -2.89 4.66 -30.58
N MET A 50 -3.70 3.64 -30.29
CA MET A 50 -3.44 2.65 -29.25
C MET A 50 -2.60 1.50 -29.83
N PRO A 51 -1.41 1.20 -29.29
CA PRO A 51 -0.66 0.01 -29.65
C PRO A 51 -1.37 -1.26 -29.20
N GLU A 52 -1.31 -2.32 -30.01
CA GLU A 52 -1.92 -3.63 -29.71
C GLU A 52 -1.40 -4.22 -28.38
N GLU A 53 -0.12 -4.03 -28.10
CA GLU A 53 0.52 -4.53 -26.87
C GLU A 53 -0.10 -3.89 -25.63
N ALA A 54 -0.30 -2.57 -25.64
CA ALA A 54 -0.93 -1.84 -24.55
C ALA A 54 -2.41 -2.23 -24.41
N PHE A 55 -3.15 -2.27 -25.54
CA PHE A 55 -4.53 -2.73 -25.54
C PHE A 55 -4.68 -4.16 -24.98
N GLY A 56 -3.75 -5.06 -25.31
CA GLY A 56 -3.75 -6.43 -24.79
C GLY A 56 -3.58 -6.52 -23.26
N VAL A 57 -3.04 -5.48 -22.63
CA VAL A 57 -2.86 -5.41 -21.17
C VAL A 57 -4.12 -4.89 -20.46
N HIS A 58 -4.67 -3.76 -20.89
CA HIS A 58 -5.74 -3.06 -20.17
C HIS A 58 -7.09 -3.06 -20.91
N GLY A 59 -7.14 -3.39 -22.21
CA GLY A 59 -8.39 -3.47 -22.99
C GLY A 59 -9.11 -2.14 -23.23
N ILE A 60 -8.44 -1.00 -23.02
CA ILE A 60 -9.02 0.34 -23.12
C ILE A 60 -8.74 0.94 -24.51
N GLY A 61 -9.72 1.61 -25.11
CA GLY A 61 -9.56 2.33 -26.37
C GLY A 61 -9.50 1.46 -27.64
N PRO A 62 -10.41 0.48 -27.82
CA PRO A 62 -10.45 -0.31 -29.04
C PRO A 62 -10.69 0.56 -30.31
N ASP A 63 -11.31 1.73 -30.12
CA ASP A 63 -11.57 2.73 -31.18
C ASP A 63 -10.31 3.47 -31.65
N LEU A 64 -9.20 3.37 -30.89
CA LEU A 64 -7.91 3.94 -31.24
C LEU A 64 -6.91 2.92 -31.80
N LEU A 65 -7.30 1.65 -31.95
CA LEU A 65 -6.51 0.63 -32.67
C LEU A 65 -6.44 0.88 -34.16
N GLU A 66 -5.52 0.20 -34.84
CA GLU A 66 -5.43 0.22 -36.31
C GLU A 66 -5.44 -1.22 -36.87
N PRO A 67 -6.57 -1.67 -37.49
CA PRO A 67 -7.83 -0.94 -37.63
C PRO A 67 -8.62 -0.83 -36.32
N PRO A 68 -9.47 0.19 -36.16
CA PRO A 68 -10.36 0.31 -35.01
C PRO A 68 -11.27 -0.91 -34.87
N ARG A 69 -11.57 -1.27 -33.61
CA ARG A 69 -12.47 -2.38 -33.25
C ARG A 69 -13.73 -1.88 -32.57
N ASP A 70 -14.83 -2.58 -32.77
CA ASP A 70 -16.03 -2.38 -31.96
C ASP A 70 -15.75 -2.79 -30.50
N PRO A 71 -16.26 -2.03 -29.51
CA PRO A 71 -16.00 -2.35 -28.11
C PRO A 71 -16.73 -3.61 -27.67
N GLU A 72 -16.06 -4.48 -26.96
CA GLU A 72 -16.67 -5.58 -26.22
C GLU A 72 -17.34 -5.06 -24.92
N PRO A 73 -18.25 -5.83 -24.29
CA PRO A 73 -18.86 -5.44 -23.05
C PRO A 73 -17.82 -5.10 -21.97
N GLY A 74 -17.90 -3.90 -21.40
CA GLY A 74 -16.96 -3.42 -20.37
C GLY A 74 -15.75 -2.65 -20.90
N GLN A 75 -15.48 -2.68 -22.23
CA GLN A 75 -14.41 -1.86 -22.81
C GLN A 75 -14.83 -0.40 -22.97
N VAL A 76 -13.87 0.49 -22.80
CA VAL A 76 -14.08 1.94 -22.83
C VAL A 76 -13.49 2.54 -24.10
N LEU A 77 -14.30 3.33 -24.82
CA LEU A 77 -13.84 4.12 -25.95
C LEU A 77 -13.15 5.39 -25.47
N LEU A 78 -12.05 5.78 -26.11
CA LEU A 78 -11.24 6.91 -25.68
C LEU A 78 -11.38 8.16 -26.57
N ARG A 79 -11.85 8.03 -27.78
CA ARG A 79 -11.90 9.15 -28.74
C ARG A 79 -12.68 10.35 -28.24
N ASP A 80 -13.76 10.09 -27.49
CA ASP A 80 -14.65 11.14 -26.93
C ASP A 80 -14.32 11.48 -25.46
N LYS A 81 -13.26 10.90 -24.88
CA LYS A 81 -12.83 11.22 -23.51
C LYS A 81 -12.05 12.54 -23.48
N PRO A 82 -12.01 13.21 -22.32
CA PRO A 82 -11.20 14.41 -22.16
C PRO A 82 -9.72 14.11 -22.39
N VAL A 83 -8.99 15.04 -22.97
CA VAL A 83 -7.52 15.01 -23.02
C VAL A 83 -6.93 15.38 -21.65
N PHE A 84 -5.67 15.01 -21.38
CA PHE A 84 -5.02 15.28 -20.11
C PHE A 84 -5.08 16.77 -19.71
N ALA A 85 -4.97 17.68 -20.66
CA ALA A 85 -5.09 19.12 -20.44
C ALA A 85 -6.40 19.55 -19.74
N LYS A 86 -7.46 18.76 -19.84
CA LYS A 86 -8.75 19.05 -19.19
C LYS A 86 -8.88 18.46 -17.80
N VAL A 87 -8.11 17.44 -17.47
CA VAL A 87 -8.22 16.70 -16.22
C VAL A 87 -7.03 16.92 -15.27
N GLY A 88 -5.89 17.41 -15.77
CA GLY A 88 -4.67 17.55 -14.99
C GLY A 88 -4.84 18.42 -13.74
N GLN A 89 -5.62 19.53 -13.80
CA GLN A 89 -5.86 20.37 -12.63
C GLN A 89 -6.74 19.65 -11.60
N SER A 90 -7.84 19.01 -12.02
CA SER A 90 -8.69 18.25 -11.08
C SER A 90 -7.98 17.07 -10.43
N PHE A 91 -7.04 16.45 -11.14
CA PHE A 91 -6.15 15.44 -10.58
C PHE A 91 -5.24 16.04 -9.48
N LEU A 92 -4.59 17.18 -9.76
CA LEU A 92 -3.77 17.87 -8.77
C LEU A 92 -4.57 18.32 -7.55
N ASP A 93 -5.80 18.82 -7.76
CA ASP A 93 -6.69 19.21 -6.67
C ASP A 93 -7.08 18.01 -5.80
N PHE A 94 -7.32 16.84 -6.42
CA PHE A 94 -7.64 15.62 -5.70
C PHE A 94 -6.43 15.10 -4.89
N VAL A 95 -5.25 15.02 -5.49
CA VAL A 95 -4.07 14.49 -4.77
C VAL A 95 -3.53 15.48 -3.73
N GLY A 96 -3.77 16.78 -3.89
CA GLY A 96 -3.33 17.84 -2.96
C GLY A 96 -1.86 17.69 -2.57
N ASP A 97 -1.59 17.62 -1.27
CA ASP A 97 -0.26 17.42 -0.68
C ASP A 97 -0.03 15.99 -0.13
N ALA A 98 -0.98 15.06 -0.35
CA ALA A 98 -0.92 13.69 0.15
C ALA A 98 0.30 12.91 -0.35
N LYS A 99 0.72 11.88 0.40
CA LYS A 99 1.64 10.87 -0.12
C LYS A 99 0.95 10.04 -1.20
N LEU A 100 1.73 9.64 -2.22
CA LEU A 100 1.24 8.85 -3.35
C LEU A 100 1.78 7.42 -3.20
N VAL A 101 0.89 6.49 -2.92
CA VAL A 101 1.22 5.07 -2.75
C VAL A 101 1.03 4.38 -4.10
N ILE A 102 2.13 3.91 -4.67
CA ILE A 102 2.17 3.42 -6.06
C ILE A 102 2.99 2.13 -6.12
N HIS A 103 2.59 1.20 -6.98
CA HIS A 103 3.36 -0.04 -7.18
C HIS A 103 4.31 0.11 -8.37
N ASN A 104 5.62 0.15 -8.14
CA ASN A 104 6.64 0.55 -9.11
C ASN A 104 6.54 2.05 -9.48
N ALA A 105 6.54 2.88 -8.46
CA ALA A 105 6.25 4.31 -8.53
C ALA A 105 7.04 5.09 -9.59
N ALA A 106 8.21 4.60 -9.98
CA ALA A 106 9.04 5.24 -11.01
C ALA A 106 8.30 5.33 -12.36
N PHE A 107 7.47 4.35 -12.67
CA PHE A 107 6.70 4.32 -13.92
C PHE A 107 5.64 5.43 -13.94
N ASP A 108 4.73 5.40 -12.99
CA ASP A 108 3.59 6.33 -12.96
C ASP A 108 4.03 7.78 -12.73
N MET A 109 4.98 7.99 -11.81
CA MET A 109 5.52 9.32 -11.55
C MET A 109 6.19 9.94 -12.77
N LYS A 110 6.85 9.12 -13.62
CA LYS A 110 7.45 9.58 -14.87
C LYS A 110 6.37 10.05 -15.85
N PHE A 111 5.30 9.27 -16.03
CA PHE A 111 4.19 9.61 -16.91
C PHE A 111 3.42 10.83 -16.42
N LEU A 112 3.02 10.84 -15.15
CA LEU A 112 2.29 11.97 -14.55
C LEU A 112 3.08 13.28 -14.67
N ASN A 113 4.38 13.25 -14.34
CA ASN A 113 5.21 14.44 -14.42
C ASN A 113 5.47 14.89 -15.87
N ALA A 114 5.53 13.97 -16.83
CA ALA A 114 5.64 14.34 -18.25
C ALA A 114 4.36 15.06 -18.73
N GLU A 115 3.18 14.49 -18.43
CA GLU A 115 1.90 15.09 -18.78
C GLU A 115 1.71 16.48 -18.13
N LEU A 116 1.99 16.58 -16.82
CA LEU A 116 1.91 17.84 -16.07
C LEU A 116 2.86 18.89 -16.65
N LYS A 117 4.10 18.51 -16.98
CA LYS A 117 5.10 19.39 -17.59
C LYS A 117 4.63 19.92 -18.95
N TRP A 118 4.08 19.07 -19.81
CA TRP A 118 3.57 19.49 -21.12
C TRP A 118 2.42 20.48 -21.03
N MET A 119 1.64 20.38 -19.94
CA MET A 119 0.52 21.31 -19.67
C MET A 119 0.95 22.54 -18.86
N ASN A 120 2.25 22.73 -18.57
CA ASN A 120 2.77 23.77 -17.69
C ASN A 120 2.13 23.78 -16.30
N LEU A 121 1.75 22.61 -15.79
CA LEU A 121 1.23 22.39 -14.44
C LEU A 121 2.37 22.03 -13.47
N PRO A 122 2.19 22.25 -12.16
CA PRO A 122 3.15 21.83 -11.15
C PRO A 122 3.40 20.32 -11.19
N GLN A 123 4.67 19.93 -11.24
CA GLN A 123 5.05 18.51 -11.19
C GLN A 123 4.99 17.99 -9.76
N LEU A 124 4.75 16.69 -9.63
CA LEU A 124 4.71 15.98 -8.35
C LEU A 124 6.13 15.70 -7.86
N PRO A 125 6.52 16.16 -6.65
CA PRO A 125 7.81 15.83 -6.07
C PRO A 125 7.97 14.33 -5.82
N TRP A 126 9.13 13.77 -6.15
CA TRP A 126 9.43 12.34 -5.99
C TRP A 126 9.38 11.88 -4.53
N GLU A 127 9.65 12.77 -3.59
CA GLU A 127 9.61 12.52 -2.15
C GLU A 127 8.20 12.22 -1.62
N ARG A 128 7.19 12.50 -2.43
CA ARG A 128 5.80 12.15 -2.13
C ARG A 128 5.48 10.69 -2.45
N ALA A 129 6.23 10.06 -3.35
CA ALA A 129 5.98 8.69 -3.76
C ALA A 129 6.39 7.70 -2.67
N VAL A 130 5.49 6.77 -2.39
CA VAL A 130 5.70 5.58 -1.55
C VAL A 130 5.66 4.37 -2.48
N ASP A 131 6.82 3.84 -2.82
CA ASP A 131 6.95 2.70 -3.74
C ASP A 131 6.72 1.37 -3.01
N THR A 132 5.55 0.78 -3.21
CA THR A 132 5.18 -0.50 -2.59
C THR A 132 5.99 -1.68 -3.12
N LEU A 133 6.49 -1.62 -4.37
CA LEU A 133 7.40 -2.64 -4.92
C LEU A 133 8.74 -2.63 -4.18
N ALA A 134 9.28 -1.46 -3.87
CA ALA A 134 10.50 -1.32 -3.09
C ALA A 134 10.30 -1.84 -1.65
N ILE A 135 9.16 -1.52 -1.02
CA ILE A 135 8.79 -2.04 0.31
C ILE A 135 8.70 -3.57 0.27
N ALA A 136 7.99 -4.14 -0.71
CA ALA A 136 7.81 -5.58 -0.85
C ALA A 136 9.15 -6.31 -1.06
N ARG A 137 10.03 -5.79 -1.92
CA ARG A 137 11.37 -6.36 -2.16
C ARG A 137 12.25 -6.34 -0.91
N LYS A 138 12.15 -5.27 -0.11
CA LYS A 138 12.86 -5.17 1.17
C LYS A 138 12.31 -6.15 2.21
N LYS A 139 10.99 -6.31 2.28
CA LYS A 139 10.31 -7.18 3.26
C LYS A 139 10.44 -8.67 2.90
N PHE A 140 10.46 -9.00 1.61
CA PHE A 140 10.49 -10.37 1.08
C PHE A 140 11.61 -10.53 0.03
N PRO A 141 12.89 -10.45 0.42
CA PRO A 141 14.00 -10.54 -0.52
C PRO A 141 13.98 -11.88 -1.28
N GLY A 142 14.20 -11.80 -2.61
CA GLY A 142 14.20 -12.98 -3.48
C GLY A 142 12.82 -13.56 -3.84
N SER A 143 11.73 -12.98 -3.33
CA SER A 143 10.35 -13.41 -3.65
C SER A 143 9.75 -12.58 -4.78
N PRO A 144 8.81 -13.14 -5.58
CA PRO A 144 8.02 -12.36 -6.52
C PRO A 144 7.26 -11.25 -5.79
N ALA A 145 7.29 -10.04 -6.38
CA ALA A 145 6.74 -8.83 -5.78
C ALA A 145 5.80 -8.05 -6.72
N SER A 146 5.27 -8.69 -7.79
CA SER A 146 4.18 -8.09 -8.57
C SER A 146 2.91 -7.99 -7.74
N LEU A 147 1.97 -7.13 -8.13
CA LEU A 147 0.70 -6.95 -7.42
C LEU A 147 -0.02 -8.30 -7.23
N ASP A 148 -0.13 -9.12 -8.28
CA ASP A 148 -0.70 -10.48 -8.20
C ASP A 148 0.06 -11.42 -7.27
N ALA A 149 1.38 -11.33 -7.23
CA ALA A 149 2.17 -12.14 -6.31
C ALA A 149 1.94 -11.75 -4.85
N LEU A 150 1.75 -10.46 -4.60
CA LEU A 150 1.43 -9.94 -3.27
C LEU A 150 0.00 -10.29 -2.86
N CYS A 151 -0.97 -10.20 -3.77
CA CYS A 151 -2.35 -10.68 -3.52
C CYS A 151 -2.35 -12.16 -3.10
N ARG A 152 -1.67 -13.02 -3.85
CA ARG A 152 -1.55 -14.45 -3.49
C ARG A 152 -0.87 -14.65 -2.14
N ARG A 153 0.14 -13.86 -1.81
CA ARG A 153 0.86 -13.93 -0.52
C ARG A 153 -0.02 -13.56 0.66
N PHE A 154 -0.82 -12.52 0.52
CA PHE A 154 -1.65 -11.97 1.60
C PHE A 154 -3.08 -12.54 1.61
N GLY A 155 -3.44 -13.39 0.64
CA GLY A 155 -4.79 -13.95 0.53
C GLY A 155 -5.84 -12.90 0.13
N ILE A 156 -5.43 -11.88 -0.64
CA ILE A 156 -6.31 -10.85 -1.18
C ILE A 156 -6.94 -11.38 -2.47
N ASP A 157 -8.26 -11.30 -2.54
CA ASP A 157 -9.01 -11.75 -3.73
C ASP A 157 -8.86 -10.73 -4.86
N ASN A 158 -8.23 -11.16 -5.95
CA ASN A 158 -8.10 -10.41 -7.20
C ASN A 158 -8.75 -11.13 -8.38
N SER A 159 -9.72 -12.01 -8.14
CA SER A 159 -10.39 -12.82 -9.18
C SER A 159 -11.15 -11.97 -10.21
N ASN A 160 -11.59 -10.78 -9.83
CA ASN A 160 -12.27 -9.84 -10.72
C ASN A 160 -11.32 -9.11 -11.69
N ARG A 161 -10.01 -9.23 -11.49
CA ARG A 161 -8.98 -8.61 -12.32
C ARG A 161 -8.68 -9.46 -13.54
N THR A 162 -9.53 -9.37 -14.56
CA THR A 162 -9.33 -10.07 -15.84
C THR A 162 -8.36 -9.34 -16.76
N LEU A 163 -8.37 -8.01 -16.72
CA LEU A 163 -7.44 -7.09 -17.36
C LEU A 163 -6.96 -6.08 -16.33
N HIS A 164 -5.90 -5.35 -16.67
CA HIS A 164 -5.47 -4.23 -15.85
C HIS A 164 -6.45 -3.07 -15.96
N GLY A 165 -6.71 -2.38 -14.84
CA GLY A 165 -7.54 -1.18 -14.79
C GLY A 165 -7.13 -0.35 -13.60
N ALA A 166 -6.79 0.92 -13.83
CA ALA A 166 -6.12 1.75 -12.85
C ALA A 166 -6.90 1.90 -11.52
N LEU A 167 -8.23 2.03 -11.57
CA LEU A 167 -9.01 2.12 -10.33
C LEU A 167 -9.04 0.80 -9.57
N LEU A 168 -9.30 -0.32 -10.26
CA LEU A 168 -9.31 -1.65 -9.62
C LEU A 168 -7.95 -2.00 -9.05
N ASP A 169 -6.88 -1.72 -9.78
CA ASP A 169 -5.51 -1.97 -9.33
C ASP A 169 -5.15 -1.11 -8.12
N SER A 170 -5.64 0.14 -8.06
CA SER A 170 -5.50 1.01 -6.88
C SER A 170 -6.28 0.48 -5.67
N GLU A 171 -7.49 -0.05 -5.85
CA GLU A 171 -8.28 -0.67 -4.77
C GLU A 171 -7.56 -1.90 -4.20
N ILE A 172 -7.09 -2.80 -5.07
CA ILE A 172 -6.29 -3.97 -4.68
C ILE A 172 -4.99 -3.55 -4.01
N LEU A 173 -4.31 -2.54 -4.56
CA LEU A 173 -3.07 -2.02 -4.00
C LEU A 173 -3.27 -1.41 -2.60
N ALA A 174 -4.41 -0.80 -2.32
CA ALA A 174 -4.72 -0.28 -0.98
C ALA A 174 -4.73 -1.40 0.07
N GLU A 175 -5.31 -2.56 -0.26
CA GLU A 175 -5.30 -3.73 0.63
C GLU A 175 -3.89 -4.31 0.78
N VAL A 176 -3.17 -4.46 -0.34
CA VAL A 176 -1.76 -4.94 -0.34
C VAL A 176 -0.87 -4.01 0.46
N TYR A 177 -1.03 -2.69 0.32
CA TYR A 177 -0.25 -1.70 1.06
C TYR A 177 -0.47 -1.82 2.56
N LEU A 178 -1.72 -1.96 3.00
CA LEU A 178 -2.04 -2.17 4.42
C LEU A 178 -1.29 -3.39 4.98
N GLU A 179 -1.28 -4.52 4.27
CA GLU A 179 -0.56 -5.73 4.68
C GLU A 179 0.98 -5.56 4.65
N LEU A 180 1.48 -4.79 3.68
CA LEU A 180 2.92 -4.48 3.58
C LEU A 180 3.42 -3.66 4.77
N ILE A 181 2.63 -2.73 5.29
CA ILE A 181 3.04 -1.86 6.41
C ILE A 181 2.75 -2.46 7.79
N GLY A 182 2.16 -3.66 7.88
CA GLY A 182 1.94 -4.35 9.15
C GLY A 182 0.53 -4.91 9.35
N GLY A 183 -0.36 -4.74 8.37
CA GLY A 183 -1.74 -5.23 8.41
C GLY A 183 -2.65 -4.42 9.36
N ARG A 184 -3.85 -4.95 9.60
CA ARG A 184 -4.85 -4.36 10.51
C ARG A 184 -4.47 -4.50 11.99
N GLN A 185 -3.44 -5.26 12.32
CA GLN A 185 -2.94 -5.36 13.69
C GLN A 185 -2.01 -4.18 13.96
N PRO A 186 -2.29 -3.35 14.98
CA PRO A 186 -1.30 -2.41 15.48
C PRO A 186 -0.03 -3.20 15.82
N ASP A 187 1.09 -2.76 15.29
CA ASP A 187 2.37 -3.33 15.65
C ASP A 187 2.55 -3.14 17.17
N PHE A 188 2.41 -4.22 17.95
CA PHE A 188 2.81 -4.23 19.34
C PHE A 188 4.34 -4.27 19.50
N ALA A 189 5.08 -3.98 18.44
CA ALA A 189 6.47 -3.66 18.57
C ALA A 189 6.55 -2.43 19.49
N LEU A 190 6.92 -2.65 20.72
CA LEU A 190 7.50 -1.65 21.59
C LEU A 190 8.68 -1.08 20.81
N SER A 191 8.42 -0.11 19.93
CA SER A 191 9.46 0.62 19.25
C SER A 191 10.29 1.27 20.33
N ASN A 192 11.47 0.72 20.53
CA ASN A 192 12.55 1.45 21.17
C ASN A 192 12.72 2.72 20.31
N VAL A 193 12.04 3.78 20.68
CA VAL A 193 12.30 5.12 20.18
C VAL A 193 13.62 5.56 20.81
N ALA A 194 14.69 4.97 20.33
CA ALA A 194 16.02 5.51 20.53
C ALA A 194 16.22 6.60 19.49
N GLY A 195 15.97 7.85 19.89
CA GLY A 195 16.51 8.97 19.14
C GLY A 195 15.57 10.12 18.82
N ALA A 196 15.28 10.96 19.81
CA ALA A 196 15.16 12.41 19.59
C ALA A 196 15.47 13.12 20.92
N GLY A 197 16.66 13.70 20.96
CA GLY A 197 17.22 14.75 21.78
C GLY A 197 16.50 15.16 23.08
N GLY A 198 17.01 14.68 24.19
CA GLY A 198 16.77 15.25 25.50
C GLY A 198 17.70 14.52 26.48
N ALA A 199 18.74 15.22 26.97
CA ALA A 199 19.63 14.72 28.00
C ALA A 199 18.84 14.53 29.31
N GLY A 200 18.26 13.32 29.49
CA GLY A 200 17.78 12.81 30.76
C GLY A 200 18.63 11.58 31.15
N PRO A 201 18.72 11.22 32.42
CA PRO A 201 19.57 10.13 32.88
C PRO A 201 19.25 8.82 32.17
N ALA A 202 20.29 8.04 31.91
CA ALA A 202 20.30 6.82 31.10
C ALA A 202 19.08 5.92 31.36
N ALA A 203 18.41 5.51 30.27
CA ALA A 203 17.19 4.69 30.23
C ALA A 203 17.39 3.25 30.76
N ASP A 204 18.56 2.89 31.27
CA ASP A 204 18.91 1.56 31.79
C ASP A 204 18.51 1.33 33.25
N ASP A 205 17.99 2.33 33.95
CA ASP A 205 17.69 2.22 35.40
C ASP A 205 16.20 2.43 35.75
N TRP A 206 15.29 2.41 34.73
CA TRP A 206 13.87 2.47 35.03
C TRP A 206 13.39 1.12 35.58
N ARG A 207 13.13 1.09 36.91
CA ARG A 207 12.47 -0.03 37.58
C ARG A 207 11.05 0.40 37.97
N PRO A 208 10.04 -0.47 37.78
CA PRO A 208 8.70 -0.17 38.25
C PRO A 208 8.75 0.10 39.79
N GLN A 209 8.11 1.16 40.20
CA GLN A 209 7.96 1.43 41.65
C GLN A 209 7.20 0.27 42.32
N PRO A 210 7.67 -0.22 43.48
CA PRO A 210 6.91 -1.22 44.21
C PRO A 210 5.52 -0.70 44.55
N ARG A 211 4.51 -1.54 44.38
CA ARG A 211 3.14 -1.16 44.74
C ARG A 211 3.08 -0.89 46.25
N SER A 212 2.43 0.20 46.65
CA SER A 212 2.19 0.56 48.04
C SER A 212 1.36 -0.48 48.79
N THR A 213 0.55 -1.26 48.07
CA THR A 213 -0.23 -2.37 48.67
C THR A 213 0.00 -3.61 47.77
N PRO A 214 0.52 -4.71 48.35
CA PRO A 214 0.65 -5.98 47.64
C PRO A 214 -0.73 -6.48 47.17
N LEU A 215 -0.76 -7.07 45.99
CA LEU A 215 -1.98 -7.72 45.53
C LEU A 215 -2.25 -8.97 46.40
N PRO A 216 -3.51 -9.22 46.77
CA PRO A 216 -3.86 -10.46 47.46
C PRO A 216 -3.53 -11.65 46.54
N SER A 217 -3.04 -12.73 47.14
CA SER A 217 -2.80 -13.97 46.39
C SER A 217 -4.10 -14.45 45.75
N ARG A 218 -4.06 -14.71 44.45
CA ARG A 218 -5.20 -15.31 43.73
C ARG A 218 -5.17 -16.84 43.77
N ILE A 219 -4.08 -17.41 44.31
CA ILE A 219 -3.89 -18.85 44.40
C ILE A 219 -4.57 -19.29 45.71
N THR A 220 -5.45 -20.25 45.61
CA THR A 220 -6.11 -20.87 46.76
C THR A 220 -5.12 -21.80 47.50
N ASP A 221 -5.40 -22.13 48.77
CA ASP A 221 -4.57 -23.05 49.52
C ASP A 221 -4.61 -24.47 48.92
N GLU A 222 -5.73 -24.87 48.29
CA GLU A 222 -5.87 -26.14 47.59
C GLU A 222 -4.98 -26.20 46.35
N GLU A 223 -4.97 -25.11 45.53
CA GLU A 223 -4.09 -25.02 44.35
C GLU A 223 -2.61 -25.04 44.76
N ARG A 224 -2.27 -24.38 45.86
CA ARG A 224 -0.91 -24.38 46.42
C ARG A 224 -0.48 -25.76 46.86
N ALA A 225 -1.36 -26.48 47.55
CA ALA A 225 -1.11 -27.86 48.01
C ALA A 225 -0.96 -28.81 46.81
N ALA A 226 -1.83 -28.68 45.79
CA ALA A 226 -1.74 -29.48 44.56
C ALA A 226 -0.44 -29.22 43.78
N HIS A 227 -0.03 -27.95 43.69
CA HIS A 227 1.26 -27.58 43.07
C HIS A 227 2.46 -28.17 43.84
N SER A 228 2.45 -28.09 45.16
CA SER A 228 3.55 -28.66 45.98
C SER A 228 3.67 -30.18 45.81
N GLN A 229 2.55 -30.90 45.81
CA GLN A 229 2.52 -32.35 45.54
C GLN A 229 3.01 -32.71 44.14
N PHE A 230 2.69 -31.86 43.16
CA PHE A 230 3.16 -32.05 41.79
C PHE A 230 4.67 -31.85 41.67
N VAL A 231 5.21 -30.80 42.28
CA VAL A 231 6.66 -30.52 42.33
C VAL A 231 7.41 -31.62 43.03
N GLU A 232 6.89 -32.15 44.18
CA GLU A 232 7.50 -33.28 44.90
C GLU A 232 7.57 -34.54 44.04
N LYS A 233 6.53 -34.83 43.23
CA LYS A 233 6.53 -35.97 42.28
C LYS A 233 7.55 -35.85 41.18
N MET A 234 7.96 -34.63 40.81
CA MET A 234 8.99 -34.39 39.79
C MET A 234 10.41 -34.59 40.34
N GLY A 235 10.58 -34.65 41.66
CA GLY A 235 11.87 -34.90 42.30
C GLY A 235 12.96 -33.85 41.96
N GLU A 236 14.18 -34.32 41.82
CA GLU A 236 15.35 -33.45 41.54
C GLU A 236 15.34 -32.76 40.19
N ASP A 237 14.48 -33.19 39.27
CA ASP A 237 14.31 -32.59 37.94
C ASP A 237 13.40 -31.36 37.95
N ALA A 238 12.74 -31.06 39.07
CA ALA A 238 11.87 -29.89 39.19
C ALA A 238 12.69 -28.58 39.16
N LEU A 239 12.48 -27.76 38.13
CA LEU A 239 13.15 -26.45 38.04
C LEU A 239 12.82 -25.54 39.22
N TRP A 240 11.64 -25.66 39.83
CA TRP A 240 11.19 -24.89 40.97
C TRP A 240 12.01 -25.20 42.25
N ALA A 241 12.54 -26.40 42.38
CA ALA A 241 13.43 -26.74 43.49
C ALA A 241 14.82 -26.09 43.39
N LYS A 242 15.19 -25.59 42.20
CA LYS A 242 16.46 -24.93 41.91
C LYS A 242 16.41 -23.39 41.99
N LEU A 243 15.20 -22.84 42.14
CA LEU A 243 14.94 -21.39 42.13
C LEU A 243 14.51 -20.83 43.50
N SER A 244 14.44 -21.64 44.53
CA SER A 244 14.11 -21.27 45.89
C SER A 244 15.34 -20.90 46.71
#